data_f14d9a2931cb500078294b6736fa19cc
#
_entry.id   f14d9a2931cb500078294b6736fa19cc
#
_cell.length_a   1.000
_cell.length_b   1.000
_cell.length_c   1.000
_cell.angle_alpha   90.00
_cell.angle_beta   90.00
_cell.angle_gamma   90.00
#
_symmetry.space_group_name_H-M   'P 1'
#
loop_
_entity.id
_entity.type
_entity.pdbx_description
1 polymer ?
#
loop_
_entity_poly.entity_id
_entity_poly.type
_entity_poly.pdbx_seq_one_letter_code
_entity_poly.pdbx_strand_id
1 'polypeptide(L)'
;MKVFYIDTFGFPLSEGHTFPIQKYSLLRERIAREELVAEEDFCVPHAATDEELAYAHDSDYINRVQQGLLTAQEIRRIGLPWSAGLVERARRSCGATIEACEAAIRDHVAVHLAGGTHHAFRNHGEGYCLFNDSAVASRVMQARGAAERILVIDCDVHRGNGTASILADDPAIFTFSIHGRKNFPFDDEKSNLDIALDDNAGDDTYLRELERGLGHALLVSKPDLAIYLAGADPYATDRFGRLNLTKGGLARRDDLVFDSCLEERIPIAVTMAGGMRKR
;
A
#
# COMPACT_ATOMS: atom_id res chain seq x y z
N MET A 1 -9.44 3.68 17.36
CA MET A 1 -8.67 3.37 16.11
C MET A 1 -9.33 4.08 14.95
N LYS A 2 -8.62 4.89 14.20
CA LYS A 2 -9.17 5.61 13.04
C LYS A 2 -9.13 4.76 11.77
N VAL A 3 -10.17 4.88 10.95
CA VAL A 3 -10.34 4.16 9.68
C VAL A 3 -10.62 5.16 8.58
N PHE A 4 -9.67 5.31 7.67
CA PHE A 4 -9.75 6.24 6.55
C PHE A 4 -10.31 5.55 5.30
N TYR A 5 -11.24 6.20 4.61
CA TYR A 5 -11.87 5.63 3.42
C TYR A 5 -11.99 6.65 2.29
N ILE A 6 -11.92 6.16 1.05
CA ILE A 6 -11.95 6.97 -0.17
C ILE A 6 -12.89 6.40 -1.23
N ASP A 7 -13.76 5.47 -0.87
CA ASP A 7 -14.71 4.83 -1.81
C ASP A 7 -15.77 5.79 -2.33
N THR A 8 -16.04 6.88 -1.63
CA THR A 8 -16.93 7.97 -2.06
C THR A 8 -16.34 8.81 -3.21
N PHE A 9 -15.04 8.72 -3.45
CA PHE A 9 -14.35 9.38 -4.57
C PHE A 9 -14.21 8.40 -5.73
N GLY A 10 -15.26 8.31 -6.54
CA GLY A 10 -15.31 7.45 -7.72
C GLY A 10 -14.65 8.10 -8.94
N PHE A 11 -14.26 7.28 -9.90
CA PHE A 11 -13.85 7.70 -11.23
C PHE A 11 -14.43 6.74 -12.28
N PRO A 12 -14.67 7.21 -13.52
CA PRO A 12 -15.31 6.39 -14.53
C PRO A 12 -14.38 5.27 -15.01
N LEU A 13 -14.91 4.04 -15.04
CA LEU A 13 -14.27 2.88 -15.65
C LEU A 13 -15.19 2.34 -16.76
N SER A 14 -14.59 1.83 -17.84
CA SER A 14 -15.36 1.15 -18.89
C SER A 14 -16.01 -0.11 -18.34
N GLU A 15 -17.13 -0.48 -18.93
CA GLU A 15 -17.79 -1.75 -18.60
C GLU A 15 -16.81 -2.93 -18.78
N GLY A 16 -16.76 -3.80 -17.78
CA GLY A 16 -15.85 -4.94 -17.77
C GLY A 16 -14.40 -4.63 -17.43
N HIS A 17 -14.08 -3.39 -17.03
CA HIS A 17 -12.73 -3.05 -16.55
C HIS A 17 -12.28 -3.98 -15.42
N THR A 18 -10.99 -4.34 -15.41
CA THR A 18 -10.46 -5.32 -14.44
C THR A 18 -10.29 -4.78 -13.04
N PHE A 19 -10.12 -3.46 -12.89
CA PHE A 19 -9.95 -2.84 -11.57
C PHE A 19 -11.22 -2.94 -10.72
N PRO A 20 -11.18 -3.57 -9.53
CA PRO A 20 -12.36 -3.89 -8.74
C PRO A 20 -12.78 -2.72 -7.83
N ILE A 21 -13.17 -1.59 -8.41
CA ILE A 21 -13.48 -0.36 -7.64
C ILE A 21 -14.51 -0.57 -6.53
N GLN A 22 -15.43 -1.53 -6.69
CA GLN A 22 -16.48 -1.83 -5.70
C GLN A 22 -15.92 -2.49 -4.41
N LYS A 23 -14.72 -3.08 -4.44
CA LYS A 23 -14.17 -3.75 -3.26
C LYS A 23 -14.06 -2.83 -2.05
N TYR A 24 -13.82 -1.54 -2.29
CA TYR A 24 -13.60 -0.54 -1.26
C TYR A 24 -14.89 -0.20 -0.49
N SER A 25 -16.00 0.07 -1.19
CA SER A 25 -17.30 0.31 -0.55
C SER A 25 -17.81 -0.95 0.16
N LEU A 26 -17.70 -2.12 -0.49
CA LEU A 26 -18.09 -3.39 0.11
C LEU A 26 -17.36 -3.69 1.42
N LEU A 27 -16.07 -3.37 1.49
CA LEU A 27 -15.28 -3.55 2.71
C LEU A 27 -15.73 -2.58 3.80
N ARG A 28 -15.86 -1.27 3.50
CA ARG A 28 -16.34 -0.28 4.46
C ARG A 28 -17.74 -0.62 4.98
N GLU A 29 -18.67 -0.96 4.08
CA GLU A 29 -20.04 -1.35 4.44
C GLU A 29 -20.05 -2.59 5.35
N ARG A 30 -19.15 -3.55 5.10
CA ARG A 30 -19.04 -4.74 5.93
C ARG A 30 -18.52 -4.40 7.33
N ILE A 31 -17.47 -3.59 7.44
CA ILE A 31 -16.90 -3.15 8.73
C ILE A 31 -17.96 -2.40 9.54
N ALA A 32 -18.72 -1.49 8.90
CA ALA A 32 -19.80 -0.75 9.55
C ALA A 32 -20.94 -1.66 10.00
N ARG A 33 -21.39 -2.60 9.15
CA ARG A 33 -22.46 -3.53 9.47
C ARG A 33 -22.12 -4.51 10.60
N GLU A 34 -20.86 -4.92 10.69
CA GLU A 34 -20.38 -5.80 11.75
C GLU A 34 -19.96 -5.02 13.01
N GLU A 35 -20.17 -3.71 13.03
CA GLU A 35 -19.86 -2.80 14.15
C GLU A 35 -18.43 -2.94 14.69
N LEU A 36 -17.47 -3.23 13.79
CA LEU A 36 -16.07 -3.43 14.17
C LEU A 36 -15.37 -2.13 14.55
N VAL A 37 -15.92 -0.99 14.13
CA VAL A 37 -15.39 0.36 14.36
C VAL A 37 -16.57 1.30 14.64
N ALA A 38 -16.41 2.22 15.59
CA ALA A 38 -17.43 3.22 15.88
C ALA A 38 -17.62 4.18 14.69
N GLU A 39 -18.84 4.70 14.49
CA GLU A 39 -19.16 5.58 13.36
C GLU A 39 -18.27 6.83 13.31
N GLU A 40 -17.97 7.41 14.44
CA GLU A 40 -17.09 8.58 14.61
C GLU A 40 -15.61 8.30 14.31
N ASP A 41 -15.23 7.05 14.13
CA ASP A 41 -13.87 6.65 13.78
C ASP A 41 -13.66 6.50 12.27
N PHE A 42 -14.74 6.49 11.49
CA PHE A 42 -14.64 6.55 10.03
C PHE A 42 -14.34 7.96 9.55
N CYS A 43 -13.20 8.13 8.90
CA CYS A 43 -12.67 9.43 8.50
C CYS A 43 -12.56 9.56 6.98
N VAL A 44 -12.98 10.70 6.45
CA VAL A 44 -12.70 11.10 5.06
C VAL A 44 -11.38 11.88 5.09
N PRO A 45 -10.32 11.39 4.42
CA PRO A 45 -9.02 12.04 4.46
C PRO A 45 -8.97 13.31 3.60
N HIS A 46 -8.00 14.19 3.87
CA HIS A 46 -7.67 15.27 2.95
C HIS A 46 -7.10 14.74 1.63
N ALA A 47 -7.14 15.54 0.57
CA ALA A 47 -6.39 15.27 -0.64
C ALA A 47 -4.95 15.77 -0.44
N ALA A 48 -3.94 14.90 -0.61
CA ALA A 48 -2.55 15.29 -0.47
C ALA A 48 -2.22 16.49 -1.36
N THR A 49 -1.52 17.47 -0.79
CA THR A 49 -1.10 18.68 -1.49
C THR A 49 0.03 18.39 -2.48
N ASP A 50 0.30 19.34 -3.38
CA ASP A 50 1.45 19.22 -4.30
C ASP A 50 2.77 19.15 -3.54
N GLU A 51 2.88 19.87 -2.41
CA GLU A 51 4.05 19.84 -1.53
C GLU A 51 4.24 18.44 -0.90
N GLU A 52 3.18 17.83 -0.37
CA GLU A 52 3.23 16.49 0.19
C GLU A 52 3.60 15.44 -0.87
N LEU A 53 3.02 15.53 -2.06
CA LEU A 53 3.35 14.64 -3.17
C LEU A 53 4.80 14.80 -3.64
N ALA A 54 5.32 16.02 -3.63
CA ALA A 54 6.67 16.35 -4.09
C ALA A 54 7.79 15.75 -3.22
N TYR A 55 7.49 15.29 -2.01
CA TYR A 55 8.45 14.51 -1.22
C TYR A 55 8.82 13.15 -1.85
N ALA A 56 7.91 12.58 -2.66
CA ALA A 56 8.12 11.28 -3.29
C ALA A 56 8.07 11.32 -4.83
N HIS A 57 7.47 12.36 -5.41
CA HIS A 57 7.26 12.46 -6.85
C HIS A 57 7.85 13.75 -7.43
N ASP A 58 8.28 13.69 -8.67
CA ASP A 58 8.78 14.87 -9.40
C ASP A 58 7.63 15.86 -9.66
N SER A 59 7.88 17.15 -9.44
CA SER A 59 6.89 18.20 -9.64
C SER A 59 6.37 18.27 -11.09
N ASP A 60 7.20 17.94 -12.08
CA ASP A 60 6.75 17.82 -13.47
C ASP A 60 5.71 16.69 -13.63
N TYR A 61 5.97 15.53 -13.05
CA TYR A 61 5.02 14.41 -13.10
C TYR A 61 3.70 14.77 -12.41
N ILE A 62 3.76 15.36 -11.21
CA ILE A 62 2.57 15.82 -10.47
C ILE A 62 1.74 16.77 -11.34
N ASN A 63 2.39 17.78 -11.96
CA ASN A 63 1.72 18.73 -12.83
C ASN A 63 1.10 18.05 -14.06
N ARG A 64 1.80 17.16 -14.75
CA ARG A 64 1.26 16.42 -15.92
C ARG A 64 0.06 15.56 -15.56
N VAL A 65 0.09 14.91 -14.40
CA VAL A 65 -1.05 14.14 -13.86
C VAL A 65 -2.24 15.07 -13.64
N GLN A 66 -2.02 16.20 -12.97
CA GLN A 66 -3.08 17.16 -12.61
C GLN A 66 -3.72 17.80 -13.84
N GLN A 67 -2.94 18.13 -14.85
CA GLN A 67 -3.39 18.80 -16.05
C GLN A 67 -3.90 17.85 -17.16
N GLY A 68 -3.84 16.52 -16.94
CA GLY A 68 -4.22 15.53 -17.95
C GLY A 68 -3.25 15.46 -19.13
N LEU A 69 -1.99 15.77 -18.90
CA LEU A 69 -0.92 15.81 -19.92
C LEU A 69 -0.14 14.48 -19.99
N LEU A 70 -0.64 13.42 -19.38
CA LEU A 70 -0.05 12.09 -19.51
C LEU A 70 -0.23 11.57 -20.95
N THR A 71 0.83 10.98 -21.48
CA THR A 71 0.80 10.36 -22.80
C THR A 71 -0.09 9.11 -22.81
N ALA A 72 -0.55 8.70 -23.98
CA ALA A 72 -1.29 7.44 -24.13
C ALA A 72 -0.49 6.21 -23.68
N GLN A 73 0.84 6.24 -23.74
CA GLN A 73 1.71 5.18 -23.24
C GLN A 73 1.72 5.14 -21.69
N GLU A 74 1.83 6.28 -21.04
CA GLU A 74 1.76 6.39 -19.57
C GLU A 74 0.40 5.94 -19.03
N ILE A 75 -0.70 6.36 -19.67
CA ILE A 75 -2.05 5.94 -19.31
C ILE A 75 -2.20 4.40 -19.42
N ARG A 76 -1.66 3.79 -20.49
CA ARG A 76 -1.67 2.33 -20.65
C ARG A 76 -0.81 1.62 -19.59
N ARG A 77 0.34 2.20 -19.20
CA ARG A 77 1.21 1.67 -18.15
C ARG A 77 0.51 1.70 -16.79
N ILE A 78 -0.18 2.80 -16.47
CA ILE A 78 -0.99 2.92 -15.27
C ILE A 78 -2.16 1.93 -15.30
N GLY A 79 -2.75 1.69 -16.47
CA GLY A 79 -3.88 0.78 -16.64
C GLY A 79 -5.22 1.35 -16.16
N LEU A 80 -5.29 2.65 -15.87
CA LEU A 80 -6.51 3.37 -15.50
C LEU A 80 -6.71 4.57 -16.45
N PRO A 81 -7.94 4.84 -16.93
CA PRO A 81 -8.22 6.00 -17.75
C PRO A 81 -8.06 7.28 -16.93
N TRP A 82 -7.34 8.24 -17.49
CA TRP A 82 -7.22 9.53 -16.82
C TRP A 82 -8.58 10.22 -16.67
N SER A 83 -8.80 10.80 -15.50
CA SER A 83 -9.93 11.70 -15.22
C SER A 83 -9.60 12.54 -13.98
N ALA A 84 -10.24 13.69 -13.82
CA ALA A 84 -10.11 14.50 -12.61
C ALA A 84 -10.51 13.71 -11.35
N GLY A 85 -11.50 12.82 -11.45
CA GLY A 85 -11.91 11.94 -10.36
C GLY A 85 -10.82 10.93 -9.96
N LEU A 86 -10.07 10.38 -10.94
CA LEU A 86 -8.92 9.51 -10.64
C LEU A 86 -7.81 10.29 -9.92
N VAL A 87 -7.52 11.51 -10.35
CA VAL A 87 -6.50 12.36 -9.73
C VAL A 87 -6.89 12.70 -8.30
N GLU A 88 -8.14 13.13 -8.07
CA GLU A 88 -8.67 13.42 -6.73
C GLU A 88 -8.58 12.18 -5.82
N ARG A 89 -9.01 11.02 -6.31
CA ARG A 89 -8.94 9.77 -5.56
C ARG A 89 -7.48 9.39 -5.20
N ALA A 90 -6.55 9.55 -6.13
CA ALA A 90 -5.13 9.25 -5.89
C ALA A 90 -4.51 10.18 -4.85
N ARG A 91 -4.85 11.48 -4.89
CA ARG A 91 -4.44 12.44 -3.85
C ARG A 91 -5.02 12.08 -2.49
N ARG A 92 -6.31 11.72 -2.44
CA ARG A 92 -6.96 11.26 -1.21
C ARG A 92 -6.36 9.96 -0.68
N SER A 93 -5.91 9.07 -1.57
CA SER A 93 -5.20 7.87 -1.16
C SER A 93 -3.89 8.19 -0.44
N CYS A 94 -3.10 9.13 -0.97
CA CYS A 94 -1.88 9.60 -0.29
C CYS A 94 -2.21 10.29 1.04
N GLY A 95 -3.19 11.19 1.05
CA GLY A 95 -3.64 11.86 2.28
C GLY A 95 -4.13 10.89 3.35
N ALA A 96 -4.87 9.84 2.94
CA ALA A 96 -5.35 8.80 3.86
C ALA A 96 -4.21 8.03 4.51
N THR A 97 -3.16 7.69 3.77
CA THR A 97 -1.99 6.99 4.33
C THR A 97 -1.18 7.92 5.24
N ILE A 98 -1.05 9.21 4.90
CA ILE A 98 -0.44 10.22 5.79
C ILE A 98 -1.21 10.30 7.11
N GLU A 99 -2.54 10.52 7.05
CA GLU A 99 -3.38 10.63 8.25
C GLU A 99 -3.45 9.32 9.04
N ALA A 100 -3.39 8.16 8.36
CA ALA A 100 -3.30 6.87 9.04
C ALA A 100 -1.98 6.73 9.82
N CYS A 101 -0.85 7.19 9.26
CA CYS A 101 0.43 7.24 9.98
C CYS A 101 0.34 8.14 11.21
N GLU A 102 -0.19 9.36 11.09
CA GLU A 102 -0.39 10.27 12.21
C GLU A 102 -1.32 9.70 13.29
N ALA A 103 -2.41 9.04 12.87
CA ALA A 103 -3.34 8.39 13.79
C ALA A 103 -2.69 7.17 14.47
N ALA A 104 -1.91 6.36 13.75
CA ALA A 104 -1.20 5.24 14.32
C ALA A 104 -0.20 5.66 15.40
N ILE A 105 0.54 6.74 15.19
CA ILE A 105 1.47 7.30 16.19
C ILE A 105 0.74 7.67 17.49
N ARG A 106 -0.52 8.14 17.42
CA ARG A 106 -1.33 8.49 18.60
C ARG A 106 -2.02 7.27 19.23
N ASP A 107 -2.58 6.40 18.39
CA ASP A 107 -3.55 5.37 18.77
C ASP A 107 -2.98 3.95 18.61
N HIS A 108 -1.69 3.81 18.32
CA HIS A 108 -0.94 2.60 18.00
C HIS A 108 -1.30 1.94 16.66
N VAL A 109 -2.56 1.98 16.24
CA VAL A 109 -2.99 1.41 14.96
C VAL A 109 -4.01 2.33 14.27
N ALA A 110 -3.88 2.46 12.94
CA ALA A 110 -4.89 3.07 12.08
C ALA A 110 -4.93 2.36 10.73
N VAL A 111 -6.07 2.47 10.04
CA VAL A 111 -6.31 1.72 8.79
C VAL A 111 -6.77 2.65 7.69
N HIS A 112 -6.19 2.51 6.51
CA HIS A 112 -6.67 3.07 5.26
C HIS A 112 -7.32 1.96 4.42
N LEU A 113 -8.64 2.03 4.20
CA LEU A 113 -9.41 1.02 3.45
C LEU A 113 -9.17 1.06 1.92
N ALA A 114 -8.02 1.54 1.52
CA ALA A 114 -7.46 1.52 0.17
C ALA A 114 -5.94 1.66 0.27
N GLY A 115 -5.26 2.36 -0.64
CA GLY A 115 -3.81 2.55 -0.58
C GLY A 115 -3.01 1.34 -1.03
N GLY A 116 -1.73 1.31 -0.67
CA GLY A 116 -0.79 0.30 -1.11
C GLY A 116 -0.44 0.45 -2.60
N THR A 117 -0.31 1.68 -3.07
CA THR A 117 -0.05 2.00 -4.48
C THR A 117 1.44 1.96 -4.80
N HIS A 118 2.05 0.82 -4.55
CA HIS A 118 3.48 0.56 -4.47
C HIS A 118 4.22 0.48 -5.82
N HIS A 119 3.49 0.50 -6.96
CA HIS A 119 4.10 0.49 -8.29
C HIS A 119 4.35 1.87 -8.88
N ALA A 120 3.86 2.95 -8.29
CA ALA A 120 4.14 4.29 -8.77
C ALA A 120 5.59 4.70 -8.43
N PHE A 121 6.32 5.16 -9.43
CA PHE A 121 7.69 5.66 -9.35
C PHE A 121 7.69 7.18 -9.14
N ARG A 122 8.88 7.75 -8.94
CA ARG A 122 9.06 9.20 -8.76
C ARG A 122 8.47 10.02 -9.92
N ASN A 123 8.64 9.56 -11.15
CA ASN A 123 8.33 10.29 -12.37
C ASN A 123 7.26 9.65 -13.27
N HIS A 124 6.67 8.53 -12.87
CA HIS A 124 5.60 7.87 -13.62
C HIS A 124 4.76 6.94 -12.74
N GLY A 125 3.54 6.67 -13.18
CA GLY A 125 2.66 5.66 -12.58
C GLY A 125 2.70 4.34 -13.34
N GLU A 126 2.36 3.24 -12.66
CA GLU A 126 2.32 1.89 -13.20
C GLU A 126 1.37 1.00 -12.39
N GLY A 127 0.86 -0.09 -12.97
CA GLY A 127 0.16 -1.14 -12.24
C GLY A 127 -1.02 -0.67 -11.38
N TYR A 128 -1.88 0.18 -11.92
CA TYR A 128 -3.00 0.83 -11.24
C TYR A 128 -2.61 1.88 -10.19
N CYS A 129 -1.32 2.20 -10.07
CA CYS A 129 -0.78 3.18 -9.12
C CYS A 129 -0.45 4.50 -9.84
N LEU A 130 -1.11 5.60 -9.43
CA LEU A 130 -0.84 6.93 -9.97
C LEU A 130 0.22 7.65 -9.13
N PHE A 131 0.06 7.68 -7.81
CA PHE A 131 1.04 8.15 -6.84
C PHE A 131 1.33 7.03 -5.82
N ASN A 132 2.50 7.03 -5.23
CA ASN A 132 2.93 6.05 -4.24
C ASN A 132 2.61 6.55 -2.83
N ASP A 133 1.49 6.12 -2.29
CA ASP A 133 0.98 6.60 -1.00
C ASP A 133 1.90 6.26 0.17
N SER A 134 2.52 5.08 0.18
CA SER A 134 3.44 4.66 1.24
C SER A 134 4.75 5.45 1.22
N ALA A 135 5.30 5.73 0.03
CA ALA A 135 6.50 6.55 -0.11
C ALA A 135 6.23 8.01 0.26
N VAL A 136 5.09 8.56 -0.18
CA VAL A 136 4.65 9.91 0.20
C VAL A 136 4.49 10.01 1.71
N ALA A 137 3.74 9.09 2.34
CA ALA A 137 3.51 9.11 3.78
C ALA A 137 4.82 8.99 4.57
N SER A 138 5.72 8.08 4.17
CA SER A 138 7.03 7.92 4.81
C SER A 138 7.81 9.25 4.82
N ARG A 139 7.94 9.89 3.67
CA ARG A 139 8.68 11.16 3.55
C ARG A 139 7.99 12.32 4.28
N VAL A 140 6.66 12.37 4.27
CA VAL A 140 5.90 13.39 5.00
C VAL A 140 6.08 13.21 6.52
N MET A 141 6.05 11.98 7.04
CA MET A 141 6.29 11.73 8.46
C MET A 141 7.69 12.17 8.91
N GLN A 142 8.72 11.91 8.10
CA GLN A 142 10.06 12.41 8.34
C GLN A 142 10.12 13.95 8.31
N ALA A 143 9.56 14.57 7.27
CA ALA A 143 9.57 16.02 7.11
C ALA A 143 8.85 16.76 8.25
N ARG A 144 7.81 16.15 8.82
CA ARG A 144 7.08 16.65 9.99
C ARG A 144 7.77 16.35 11.33
N GLY A 145 8.84 15.56 11.31
CA GLY A 145 9.51 15.09 12.54
C GLY A 145 8.63 14.16 13.38
N ALA A 146 7.62 13.53 12.77
CA ALA A 146 6.68 12.62 13.44
C ALA A 146 7.24 11.21 13.60
N ALA A 147 8.09 10.76 12.65
CA ALA A 147 8.86 9.54 12.71
C ALA A 147 10.19 9.75 11.99
N GLU A 148 11.28 9.19 12.52
CA GLU A 148 12.60 9.26 11.90
C GLU A 148 12.88 7.99 11.07
N ARG A 149 12.69 6.81 11.68
CA ARG A 149 12.91 5.51 11.06
C ARG A 149 11.59 4.84 10.73
N ILE A 150 11.42 4.49 9.47
CA ILE A 150 10.16 3.92 8.98
C ILE A 150 10.42 2.55 8.34
N LEU A 151 9.59 1.58 8.67
CA LEU A 151 9.55 0.27 8.04
C LEU A 151 8.32 0.16 7.15
N VAL A 152 8.52 -0.03 5.84
CA VAL A 152 7.45 -0.40 4.92
C VAL A 152 7.43 -1.92 4.80
N ILE A 153 6.34 -2.56 5.26
CA ILE A 153 6.12 -4.01 5.22
C ILE A 153 5.15 -4.27 4.08
N ASP A 154 5.65 -4.76 2.96
CA ASP A 154 4.84 -5.03 1.77
C ASP A 154 4.58 -6.54 1.63
N CYS A 155 3.33 -6.94 1.93
CA CYS A 155 2.82 -8.30 1.79
C CYS A 155 1.85 -8.46 0.61
N ASP A 156 1.85 -7.53 -0.34
CA ASP A 156 1.22 -7.71 -1.65
C ASP A 156 1.93 -8.83 -2.42
N VAL A 157 1.22 -9.54 -3.29
CA VAL A 157 1.81 -10.62 -4.09
C VAL A 157 2.79 -10.09 -5.13
N HIS A 158 2.70 -8.81 -5.48
CA HIS A 158 3.58 -8.12 -6.40
C HIS A 158 4.72 -7.45 -5.62
N ARG A 159 5.91 -7.39 -6.22
CA ARG A 159 7.01 -6.63 -5.62
C ARG A 159 6.74 -5.13 -5.68
N GLY A 160 6.95 -4.42 -4.58
CA GLY A 160 6.78 -2.98 -4.49
C GLY A 160 7.91 -2.19 -5.17
N ASN A 161 8.06 -2.33 -6.50
CA ASN A 161 9.15 -1.75 -7.28
C ASN A 161 9.22 -0.22 -7.18
N GLY A 162 8.09 0.46 -7.28
CA GLY A 162 8.04 1.92 -7.16
C GLY A 162 8.45 2.40 -5.76
N THR A 163 7.96 1.72 -4.71
CA THR A 163 8.34 2.02 -3.32
C THR A 163 9.84 1.81 -3.11
N ALA A 164 10.37 0.68 -3.57
CA ALA A 164 11.81 0.37 -3.50
C ALA A 164 12.64 1.46 -4.20
N SER A 165 12.25 1.84 -5.42
CA SER A 165 12.96 2.85 -6.22
C SER A 165 12.94 4.24 -5.58
N ILE A 166 11.79 4.70 -5.07
CA ILE A 166 11.66 6.04 -4.47
C ILE A 166 12.45 6.16 -3.16
N LEU A 167 12.50 5.08 -2.38
CA LEU A 167 13.04 5.10 -1.02
C LEU A 167 14.46 4.54 -0.91
N ALA A 168 15.06 4.07 -2.02
CA ALA A 168 16.36 3.40 -2.06
C ALA A 168 17.50 4.18 -1.39
N ASP A 169 17.51 5.49 -1.53
CA ASP A 169 18.61 6.36 -1.09
C ASP A 169 18.47 6.82 0.38
N ASP A 170 17.42 6.39 1.08
CA ASP A 170 17.19 6.81 2.46
C ASP A 170 17.50 5.70 3.46
N PRO A 171 18.62 5.79 4.19
CA PRO A 171 19.00 4.76 5.16
C PRO A 171 18.06 4.70 6.38
N ALA A 172 17.22 5.69 6.59
CA ALA A 172 16.25 5.74 7.68
C ALA A 172 14.90 5.08 7.31
N ILE A 173 14.70 4.73 6.03
CA ILE A 173 13.50 4.00 5.59
C ILE A 173 13.92 2.61 5.11
N PHE A 174 13.39 1.58 5.75
CA PHE A 174 13.62 0.21 5.36
C PHE A 174 12.41 -0.36 4.61
N THR A 175 12.63 -0.85 3.42
CA THR A 175 11.60 -1.51 2.61
C THR A 175 11.77 -3.02 2.67
N PHE A 176 10.70 -3.71 3.07
CA PHE A 176 10.62 -5.18 3.09
C PHE A 176 9.47 -5.64 2.21
N SER A 177 9.72 -6.51 1.23
CA SER A 177 8.70 -7.07 0.36
C SER A 177 8.77 -8.59 0.34
N ILE A 178 7.62 -9.26 0.58
CA ILE A 178 7.45 -10.71 0.41
C ILE A 178 6.43 -10.96 -0.69
N HIS A 179 6.89 -11.49 -1.82
CA HIS A 179 6.12 -11.53 -3.06
C HIS A 179 6.33 -12.82 -3.87
N GLY A 180 5.49 -13.03 -4.88
CA GLY A 180 5.65 -14.15 -5.82
C GLY A 180 6.75 -13.86 -6.84
N ARG A 181 7.75 -14.74 -6.92
CA ARG A 181 8.94 -14.61 -7.79
C ARG A 181 8.61 -14.32 -9.25
N LYS A 182 7.52 -14.88 -9.76
CA LYS A 182 7.10 -14.75 -11.16
C LYS A 182 5.89 -13.83 -11.33
N ASN A 183 5.52 -13.10 -10.28
CA ASN A 183 4.55 -12.04 -10.40
C ASN A 183 5.17 -10.79 -11.04
N PHE A 184 4.33 -9.93 -11.62
CA PHE A 184 4.72 -8.57 -11.96
C PHE A 184 5.27 -7.86 -10.71
N PRO A 185 6.20 -6.92 -10.81
CA PRO A 185 6.90 -6.43 -12.01
C PRO A 185 8.08 -7.32 -12.42
N PHE A 186 8.60 -7.08 -13.64
CA PHE A 186 9.73 -7.84 -14.20
C PHE A 186 11.01 -6.99 -14.33
N ASP A 187 11.05 -5.84 -13.66
CA ASP A 187 12.24 -4.99 -13.53
C ASP A 187 13.20 -5.49 -12.43
N ASP A 188 14.35 -4.82 -12.28
CA ASP A 188 15.40 -5.16 -11.32
C ASP A 188 15.38 -4.32 -10.04
N GLU A 189 14.33 -3.51 -9.80
CA GLU A 189 14.21 -2.72 -8.57
C GLU A 189 14.19 -3.61 -7.33
N LYS A 190 14.87 -3.19 -6.28
CA LYS A 190 15.05 -4.00 -5.06
C LYS A 190 14.72 -3.21 -3.81
N SER A 191 13.97 -3.85 -2.94
CA SER A 191 13.80 -3.42 -1.55
C SER A 191 15.10 -3.66 -0.74
N ASN A 192 15.19 -3.11 0.46
CA ASN A 192 16.26 -3.45 1.38
C ASN A 192 16.25 -4.95 1.73
N LEU A 193 15.05 -5.55 1.73
CA LEU A 193 14.86 -6.99 1.87
C LEU A 193 13.73 -7.47 0.95
N ASP A 194 14.05 -8.35 0.02
CA ASP A 194 13.10 -9.04 -0.86
C ASP A 194 13.06 -10.54 -0.55
N ILE A 195 11.87 -11.09 -0.31
CA ILE A 195 11.63 -12.53 -0.22
C ILE A 195 10.74 -12.94 -1.38
N ALA A 196 11.35 -13.51 -2.42
CA ALA A 196 10.69 -13.97 -3.63
C ALA A 196 10.30 -15.44 -3.50
N LEU A 197 9.01 -15.73 -3.35
CA LEU A 197 8.46 -17.07 -3.19
C LEU A 197 8.13 -17.71 -4.55
N ASP A 198 8.28 -19.02 -4.64
CA ASP A 198 7.94 -19.78 -5.85
C ASP A 198 6.41 -19.88 -6.01
N ASP A 199 5.99 -20.12 -7.27
CA ASP A 199 4.58 -20.32 -7.61
C ASP A 199 3.95 -21.41 -6.72
N ASN A 200 2.71 -21.18 -6.27
CA ASN A 200 1.95 -22.05 -5.38
C ASN A 200 2.52 -22.21 -3.96
N ALA A 201 3.45 -21.37 -3.51
CA ALA A 201 3.83 -21.35 -2.11
C ALA A 201 2.58 -21.11 -1.24
N GLY A 202 2.32 -22.02 -0.30
CA GLY A 202 1.18 -22.01 0.61
C GLY A 202 1.53 -21.43 1.98
N ASP A 203 0.57 -21.53 2.91
CA ASP A 203 0.61 -20.90 4.23
C ASP A 203 1.91 -21.17 4.98
N ASP A 204 2.32 -22.43 5.13
CA ASP A 204 3.48 -22.78 5.99
C ASP A 204 4.80 -22.20 5.43
N THR A 205 4.96 -22.20 4.11
CA THR A 205 6.15 -21.61 3.49
C THR A 205 6.13 -20.10 3.62
N TYR A 206 5.00 -19.47 3.32
CA TYR A 206 4.85 -18.03 3.39
C TYR A 206 5.09 -17.51 4.80
N LEU A 207 4.41 -18.08 5.80
CA LEU A 207 4.47 -17.62 7.18
C LEU A 207 5.87 -17.79 7.80
N ARG A 208 6.54 -18.91 7.54
CA ARG A 208 7.92 -19.12 7.99
C ARG A 208 8.87 -18.06 7.39
N GLU A 209 8.77 -17.78 6.10
CA GLU A 209 9.62 -16.80 5.44
C GLU A 209 9.28 -15.37 5.87
N LEU A 210 7.98 -15.06 6.09
CA LEU A 210 7.55 -13.78 6.63
C LEU A 210 8.11 -13.56 8.04
N GLU A 211 7.97 -14.53 8.95
CA GLU A 211 8.48 -14.44 10.33
C GLU A 211 9.99 -14.14 10.33
N ARG A 212 10.74 -14.90 9.54
CA ARG A 212 12.20 -14.70 9.40
C ARG A 212 12.54 -13.32 8.85
N GLY A 213 11.85 -12.89 7.78
CA GLY A 213 12.12 -11.60 7.12
C GLY A 213 11.71 -10.41 7.98
N LEU A 214 10.55 -10.49 8.62
CA LEU A 214 10.04 -9.43 9.49
C LEU A 214 10.93 -9.26 10.72
N GLY A 215 11.33 -10.35 11.37
CA GLY A 215 12.26 -10.31 12.51
C GLY A 215 13.60 -9.67 12.12
N HIS A 216 14.12 -9.98 10.93
CA HIS A 216 15.34 -9.32 10.42
C HIS A 216 15.10 -7.82 10.14
N ALA A 217 14.01 -7.48 9.46
CA ALA A 217 13.69 -6.10 9.13
C ALA A 217 13.54 -5.22 10.38
N LEU A 218 12.84 -5.69 11.41
CA LEU A 218 12.66 -4.99 12.68
C LEU A 218 13.99 -4.80 13.43
N LEU A 219 14.81 -5.85 13.48
CA LEU A 219 16.12 -5.79 14.14
C LEU A 219 17.07 -4.77 13.50
N VAL A 220 17.08 -4.71 12.17
CA VAL A 220 17.98 -3.83 11.41
C VAL A 220 17.48 -2.39 11.39
N SER A 221 16.19 -2.17 11.09
CA SER A 221 15.62 -0.84 10.91
C SER A 221 15.30 -0.12 12.22
N LYS A 222 14.93 -0.86 13.28
CA LYS A 222 14.46 -0.31 14.58
C LYS A 222 13.49 0.84 14.37
N PRO A 223 12.35 0.61 13.71
CA PRO A 223 11.50 1.67 13.20
C PRO A 223 10.71 2.35 14.32
N ASP A 224 10.41 3.63 14.11
CA ASP A 224 9.51 4.42 14.96
C ASP A 224 8.06 4.33 14.46
N LEU A 225 7.88 3.86 13.20
CA LEU A 225 6.59 3.70 12.53
C LEU A 225 6.69 2.56 11.50
N ALA A 226 5.65 1.74 11.42
CA ALA A 226 5.47 0.76 10.35
C ALA A 226 4.32 1.17 9.42
N ILE A 227 4.50 0.99 8.11
CA ILE A 227 3.43 1.07 7.09
C ILE A 227 3.27 -0.33 6.51
N TYR A 228 2.10 -0.92 6.74
CA TYR A 228 1.82 -2.30 6.35
C TYR A 228 0.88 -2.36 5.15
N LEU A 229 1.34 -2.91 4.04
CA LEU A 229 0.55 -3.20 2.85
C LEU A 229 -0.02 -4.62 2.95
N ALA A 230 -1.27 -4.72 3.38
CA ALA A 230 -1.97 -5.97 3.67
C ALA A 230 -2.67 -6.55 2.44
N GLY A 231 -1.98 -6.69 1.30
CA GLY A 231 -2.54 -7.18 0.05
C GLY A 231 -3.28 -8.53 0.22
N ALA A 232 -4.47 -8.66 -0.37
CA ALA A 232 -5.24 -9.90 -0.33
C ALA A 232 -4.93 -10.84 -1.51
N ASP A 233 -4.05 -10.45 -2.42
CA ASP A 233 -3.71 -11.16 -3.63
C ASP A 233 -2.71 -12.35 -3.49
N PRO A 234 -2.03 -12.59 -2.35
CA PRO A 234 -1.43 -13.88 -2.10
C PRO A 234 -2.45 -15.02 -1.97
N TYR A 235 -3.76 -14.71 -1.87
CA TYR A 235 -4.83 -15.69 -1.76
C TYR A 235 -4.96 -16.58 -3.00
N ALA A 236 -5.14 -17.90 -2.79
CA ALA A 236 -5.14 -18.94 -3.82
C ALA A 236 -6.06 -18.70 -5.03
N THR A 237 -7.14 -17.92 -4.86
CA THR A 237 -8.08 -17.62 -5.95
C THR A 237 -7.97 -16.21 -6.49
N ASP A 238 -6.90 -15.50 -6.17
CA ASP A 238 -6.63 -14.20 -6.78
C ASP A 238 -6.40 -14.35 -8.29
N ARG A 239 -6.76 -13.30 -9.03
CA ARG A 239 -6.68 -13.31 -10.50
C ARG A 239 -5.24 -13.20 -11.00
N PHE A 240 -4.42 -12.42 -10.33
CA PHE A 240 -3.07 -12.09 -10.75
C PHE A 240 -2.00 -12.70 -9.84
N GLY A 241 -2.37 -13.07 -8.61
CA GLY A 241 -1.50 -13.75 -7.67
C GLY A 241 -1.13 -15.17 -8.13
N ARG A 242 0.12 -15.56 -7.85
CA ARG A 242 0.65 -16.91 -8.16
C ARG A 242 0.97 -17.69 -6.89
N LEU A 243 0.69 -17.14 -5.72
CA LEU A 243 0.78 -17.81 -4.43
C LEU A 243 -0.51 -18.58 -4.12
N ASN A 244 -0.52 -19.38 -3.06
CA ASN A 244 -1.61 -20.28 -2.75
C ASN A 244 -2.01 -20.23 -1.26
N LEU A 245 -2.10 -19.00 -0.70
CA LEU A 245 -2.52 -18.84 0.69
C LEU A 245 -4.01 -19.11 0.84
N THR A 246 -4.37 -19.67 1.99
CA THR A 246 -5.76 -19.76 2.44
C THR A 246 -6.20 -18.45 3.12
N LYS A 247 -7.49 -18.30 3.39
CA LYS A 247 -7.98 -17.19 4.23
C LYS A 247 -7.40 -17.25 5.66
N GLY A 248 -7.24 -18.47 6.18
CA GLY A 248 -6.58 -18.69 7.48
C GLY A 248 -5.10 -18.31 7.44
N GLY A 249 -4.42 -18.57 6.31
CA GLY A 249 -3.04 -18.14 6.10
C GLY A 249 -2.90 -16.62 6.04
N LEU A 250 -3.82 -15.92 5.35
CA LEU A 250 -3.85 -14.46 5.34
C LEU A 250 -4.11 -13.87 6.74
N ALA A 251 -5.05 -14.45 7.51
CA ALA A 251 -5.30 -13.99 8.88
C ALA A 251 -4.06 -14.17 9.76
N ARG A 252 -3.42 -15.35 9.72
CA ARG A 252 -2.17 -15.60 10.47
C ARG A 252 -1.01 -14.71 10.04
N ARG A 253 -0.96 -14.32 8.75
CA ARG A 253 -0.01 -13.31 8.26
C ARG A 253 -0.22 -11.97 8.94
N ASP A 254 -1.48 -11.52 8.98
CA ASP A 254 -1.84 -10.25 9.60
C ASP A 254 -1.57 -10.28 11.11
N ASP A 255 -1.96 -11.36 11.81
CA ASP A 255 -1.65 -11.58 13.23
C ASP A 255 -0.13 -11.47 13.48
N LEU A 256 0.69 -12.15 12.67
CA LEU A 256 2.15 -12.13 12.82
C LEU A 256 2.73 -10.71 12.68
N VAL A 257 2.24 -9.92 11.73
CA VAL A 257 2.70 -8.53 11.54
C VAL A 257 2.26 -7.65 12.70
N PHE A 258 0.99 -7.78 13.14
CA PHE A 258 0.48 -6.99 14.26
C PHE A 258 1.17 -7.34 15.57
N ASP A 259 1.31 -8.63 15.89
CA ASP A 259 1.96 -9.08 17.12
C ASP A 259 3.42 -8.60 17.17
N SER A 260 4.17 -8.73 16.07
CA SER A 260 5.55 -8.27 16.00
C SER A 260 5.68 -6.74 16.22
N CYS A 261 4.79 -5.95 15.64
CA CYS A 261 4.79 -4.51 15.88
C CYS A 261 4.35 -4.15 17.31
N LEU A 262 3.38 -4.86 17.86
CA LEU A 262 2.87 -4.63 19.21
C LEU A 262 3.91 -4.97 20.28
N GLU A 263 4.61 -6.11 20.15
CA GLU A 263 5.68 -6.53 21.05
C GLU A 263 6.81 -5.48 21.13
N GLU A 264 7.18 -4.91 19.99
CA GLU A 264 8.21 -3.87 19.89
C GLU A 264 7.65 -2.44 20.12
N ARG A 265 6.32 -2.30 20.39
CA ARG A 265 5.61 -1.02 20.57
C ARG A 265 5.73 -0.08 19.39
N ILE A 266 5.76 -0.61 18.19
CA ILE A 266 5.85 0.16 16.94
C ILE A 266 4.43 0.51 16.47
N PRO A 267 4.09 1.80 16.30
CA PRO A 267 2.84 2.20 15.67
C PRO A 267 2.74 1.66 14.24
N ILE A 268 1.53 1.23 13.84
CA ILE A 268 1.33 0.62 12.52
C ILE A 268 0.16 1.27 11.77
N ALA A 269 0.45 1.80 10.58
CA ALA A 269 -0.55 2.25 9.61
C ALA A 269 -0.77 1.15 8.56
N VAL A 270 -2.01 0.70 8.41
CA VAL A 270 -2.36 -0.40 7.51
C VAL A 270 -3.00 0.12 6.23
N THR A 271 -2.57 -0.38 5.07
CA THR A 271 -3.21 -0.14 3.78
C THR A 271 -3.70 -1.45 3.17
N MET A 272 -4.79 -1.39 2.38
CA MET A 272 -5.45 -2.59 1.86
C MET A 272 -4.70 -3.24 0.69
N ALA A 273 -3.93 -2.48 -0.08
CA ALA A 273 -3.19 -2.92 -1.27
C ALA A 273 -3.99 -3.77 -2.28
N GLY A 274 -3.36 -4.77 -2.93
CA GLY A 274 -3.96 -5.58 -3.98
C GLY A 274 -5.07 -6.53 -3.54
N GLY A 275 -5.56 -7.29 -4.51
CA GLY A 275 -6.60 -8.30 -4.34
C GLY A 275 -7.71 -8.20 -5.37
N MET A 276 -7.76 -9.18 -6.29
CA MET A 276 -8.73 -9.25 -7.36
C MET A 276 -9.25 -10.68 -7.53
N ARG A 277 -10.54 -10.90 -7.32
CA ARG A 277 -11.15 -12.22 -7.49
C ARG A 277 -11.12 -12.67 -8.96
N LYS A 278 -10.79 -13.96 -9.20
CA LYS A 278 -11.10 -14.62 -10.49
C LYS A 278 -12.61 -14.53 -10.74
N ARG A 279 -12.99 -14.14 -11.98
CA ARG A 279 -14.39 -14.10 -12.40
C ARG A 279 -14.96 -15.49 -12.50
#